data_3ef5102409c5f6a595c585d5289bca9b
#
_entry.id   3ef5102409c5f6a595c585d5289bca9b
#
_cell.length_a   1.000
_cell.length_b   1.000
_cell.length_c   1.000
_cell.angle_alpha   90.00
_cell.angle_beta   90.00
_cell.angle_gamma   90.00
#
_symmetry.space_group_name_H-M   'P 1'
#
loop_
_entity.id
_entity.type
_entity.pdbx_description
1 polymer ?
#
loop_
_entity_poly.entity_id
_entity_poly.type
_entity_poly.pdbx_seq_one_letter_code
_entity_poly.pdbx_strand_id
1 'polypeptide(L)'
;PGNTLLSMLPLAHTLGMSFEFLYEFVFGIHVYFLPKMPTPSILLKALADIRPIALVCVPMILEKVVRKAVMQKIRDPKIKLLLKTPIVGRKIKQKICQGIRNAFGGNFYEVVVGGAALNQEVETLLHDIGFNFTVGYGATECAPLISVEDWKSFIPGSCGKVVKRMEVKIDSRNPYDIPGEILVRGQNVM
;
A
#
# COMPACT_ATOMS: atom_id res chain seq x y z
N PRO A 1 6.24 -7.84 -22.95
CA PRO A 1 6.82 -7.20 -21.80
C PRO A 1 6.33 -7.96 -20.58
N GLY A 2 7.26 -8.64 -19.88
CA GLY A 2 6.93 -9.47 -18.73
C GLY A 2 6.47 -8.60 -17.54
N ASN A 3 5.80 -9.24 -16.58
CA ASN A 3 5.47 -8.61 -15.32
C ASN A 3 6.76 -8.19 -14.60
N THR A 4 6.81 -6.96 -14.11
CA THR A 4 7.98 -6.39 -13.46
C THR A 4 7.62 -5.87 -12.08
N LEU A 5 8.55 -5.99 -11.13
CA LEU A 5 8.46 -5.41 -9.80
C LEU A 5 9.71 -4.55 -9.53
N LEU A 6 9.56 -3.50 -8.75
CA LEU A 6 10.66 -2.69 -8.22
C LEU A 6 10.85 -3.02 -6.75
N SER A 7 11.97 -3.69 -6.43
CA SER A 7 12.38 -3.96 -5.05
C SER A 7 13.08 -2.74 -4.47
N MET A 8 12.55 -2.22 -3.38
CA MET A 8 13.07 -1.04 -2.69
C MET A 8 13.22 -1.21 -1.17
N LEU A 9 12.66 -2.28 -0.63
CA LEU A 9 12.76 -2.60 0.79
C LEU A 9 14.05 -3.38 1.07
N PRO A 10 14.62 -3.27 2.27
CA PRO A 10 15.77 -4.10 2.64
C PRO A 10 15.42 -5.59 2.60
N LEU A 11 16.17 -6.40 1.86
CA LEU A 11 15.96 -7.85 1.82
C LEU A 11 16.27 -8.55 3.16
N ALA A 12 16.99 -7.90 4.07
CA ALA A 12 17.15 -8.37 5.43
C ALA A 12 15.86 -8.26 6.27
N HIS A 13 14.87 -7.50 5.81
CA HIS A 13 13.56 -7.40 6.44
C HIS A 13 12.60 -8.42 5.81
N THR A 14 11.81 -9.13 6.62
CA THR A 14 10.90 -10.20 6.15
C THR A 14 9.91 -9.73 5.08
N LEU A 15 9.41 -8.50 5.15
CA LEU A 15 8.51 -7.94 4.13
C LEU A 15 9.20 -7.85 2.76
N GLY A 16 10.41 -7.31 2.70
CA GLY A 16 11.19 -7.21 1.45
C GLY A 16 11.58 -8.58 0.92
N MET A 17 12.11 -9.46 1.79
CA MET A 17 12.50 -10.81 1.39
C MET A 17 11.31 -11.61 0.84
N SER A 18 10.17 -11.59 1.51
CA SER A 18 9.01 -12.40 1.12
C SER A 18 8.33 -11.88 -0.13
N PHE A 19 8.08 -10.56 -0.24
CA PHE A 19 7.21 -9.99 -1.28
C PHE A 19 7.93 -9.23 -2.38
N GLU A 20 9.23 -8.96 -2.26
CA GLU A 20 10.00 -8.34 -3.34
C GLU A 20 11.07 -9.28 -3.90
N PHE A 21 11.23 -10.48 -3.33
CA PHE A 21 12.20 -11.46 -3.81
C PHE A 21 11.61 -12.87 -3.92
N LEU A 22 11.24 -13.54 -2.80
CA LEU A 22 10.83 -14.95 -2.84
C LEU A 22 9.54 -15.17 -3.63
N TYR A 23 8.53 -14.36 -3.40
CA TYR A 23 7.27 -14.44 -4.14
C TYR A 23 7.51 -14.25 -5.64
N GLU A 24 8.23 -13.21 -6.00
CA GLU A 24 8.53 -12.89 -7.39
C GLU A 24 9.37 -13.95 -8.08
N PHE A 25 10.32 -14.55 -7.35
CA PHE A 25 11.13 -15.65 -7.84
C PHE A 25 10.28 -16.88 -8.17
N VAL A 26 9.35 -17.25 -7.28
CA VAL A 26 8.46 -18.41 -7.49
C VAL A 26 7.56 -18.23 -8.70
N PHE A 27 7.08 -17.00 -8.95
CA PHE A 27 6.17 -16.70 -10.08
C PHE A 27 6.88 -16.25 -11.35
N GLY A 28 8.22 -16.23 -11.38
CA GLY A 28 9.00 -15.84 -12.56
C GLY A 28 8.82 -14.38 -12.94
N ILE A 29 8.59 -13.50 -11.97
CA ILE A 29 8.44 -12.06 -12.17
C ILE A 29 9.81 -11.40 -12.22
N HIS A 30 10.02 -10.49 -13.15
CA HIS A 30 11.28 -9.77 -13.27
C HIS A 30 11.42 -8.71 -12.19
N VAL A 31 12.42 -8.84 -11.32
CA VAL A 31 12.68 -7.92 -10.19
C VAL A 31 13.82 -6.96 -10.55
N TYR A 32 13.54 -5.68 -10.43
CA TYR A 32 14.55 -4.61 -10.48
C TYR A 32 14.88 -4.17 -9.06
N PHE A 33 16.14 -4.34 -8.65
CA PHE A 33 16.60 -3.89 -7.34
C PHE A 33 17.04 -2.44 -7.39
N LEU A 34 16.53 -1.62 -6.49
CA LEU A 34 16.96 -0.23 -6.37
C LEU A 34 18.31 -0.18 -5.63
N PRO A 35 19.40 0.26 -6.29
CA PRO A 35 20.75 0.15 -5.72
C PRO A 35 21.05 1.17 -4.61
N LYS A 36 20.14 2.11 -4.37
CA LYS A 36 20.30 3.20 -3.39
C LYS A 36 19.05 3.32 -2.52
N MET A 37 19.23 3.86 -1.32
CA MET A 37 18.11 4.22 -0.43
C MET A 37 17.06 5.04 -1.20
N PRO A 38 15.78 4.65 -1.13
CA PRO A 38 14.73 5.26 -1.93
C PRO A 38 14.41 6.69 -1.45
N THR A 39 15.11 7.67 -2.01
CA THR A 39 14.63 9.05 -1.91
C THR A 39 13.44 9.25 -2.86
N PRO A 40 12.51 10.17 -2.57
CA PRO A 40 11.34 10.38 -3.43
C PRO A 40 11.69 10.65 -4.90
N SER A 41 12.80 11.34 -5.19
CA SER A 41 13.23 11.63 -6.55
C SER A 41 13.79 10.41 -7.27
N ILE A 42 14.62 9.61 -6.60
CA ILE A 42 15.16 8.35 -7.14
C ILE A 42 14.04 7.36 -7.41
N LEU A 43 13.12 7.23 -6.44
CA LEU A 43 11.97 6.33 -6.56
C LEU A 43 11.06 6.70 -7.72
N LEU A 44 10.65 7.97 -7.83
CA LEU A 44 9.76 8.43 -8.91
C LEU A 44 10.40 8.20 -10.30
N LYS A 45 11.71 8.42 -10.43
CA LYS A 45 12.43 8.11 -11.67
C LYS A 45 12.42 6.61 -11.97
N ALA A 46 12.76 5.76 -11.01
CA ALA A 46 12.77 4.31 -11.18
C ALA A 46 11.36 3.77 -11.54
N LEU A 47 10.31 4.27 -10.87
CA LEU A 47 8.92 3.91 -11.17
C LEU A 47 8.50 4.30 -12.58
N ALA A 48 8.92 5.47 -13.06
CA ALA A 48 8.63 5.93 -14.42
C ALA A 48 9.34 5.07 -15.49
N ASP A 49 10.59 4.66 -15.21
CA ASP A 49 11.41 3.88 -16.12
C ASP A 49 10.96 2.39 -16.17
N ILE A 50 10.71 1.79 -15.01
CA ILE A 50 10.43 0.36 -14.85
C ILE A 50 8.94 0.05 -15.04
N ARG A 51 8.05 0.93 -14.59
CA ARG A 51 6.59 0.79 -14.65
C ARG A 51 6.09 -0.54 -14.07
N PRO A 52 6.36 -0.80 -12.79
CA PRO A 52 6.05 -2.09 -12.16
C PRO A 52 4.55 -2.38 -12.14
N ILE A 53 4.19 -3.67 -12.09
CA ILE A 53 2.78 -4.12 -12.00
C ILE A 53 2.24 -4.07 -10.57
N ALA A 54 3.11 -4.15 -9.58
CA ALA A 54 2.77 -4.03 -8.16
C ALA A 54 3.90 -3.30 -7.44
N LEU A 55 3.57 -2.72 -6.31
CA LEU A 55 4.53 -2.06 -5.44
C LEU A 55 4.25 -2.43 -4.00
N VAL A 56 5.26 -2.91 -3.30
CA VAL A 56 5.23 -3.08 -1.85
C VAL A 56 5.98 -1.91 -1.24
N CYS A 57 5.37 -1.17 -0.33
CA CYS A 57 6.02 -0.01 0.26
C CYS A 57 5.63 0.22 1.73
N VAL A 58 6.45 1.01 2.41
CA VAL A 58 6.12 1.51 3.74
C VAL A 58 5.29 2.80 3.65
N PRO A 59 4.45 3.11 4.63
CA PRO A 59 3.56 4.29 4.64
C PRO A 59 4.27 5.59 4.29
N MET A 60 5.45 5.82 4.88
CA MET A 60 6.22 7.03 4.68
C MET A 60 6.53 7.34 3.20
N ILE A 61 6.75 6.32 2.38
CA ILE A 61 7.03 6.48 0.94
C ILE A 61 5.75 6.93 0.22
N LEU A 62 4.65 6.20 0.41
CA LEU A 62 3.36 6.52 -0.19
C LEU A 62 2.90 7.92 0.23
N GLU A 63 2.96 8.23 1.51
CA GLU A 63 2.58 9.54 2.05
C GLU A 63 3.38 10.69 1.46
N LYS A 64 4.69 10.55 1.34
CA LYS A 64 5.54 11.58 0.73
C LYS A 64 5.18 11.84 -0.72
N VAL A 65 4.92 10.78 -1.50
CA VAL A 65 4.49 10.91 -2.89
C VAL A 65 3.12 11.59 -2.98
N VAL A 66 2.14 11.15 -2.21
CA VAL A 66 0.79 11.71 -2.18
C VAL A 66 0.80 13.17 -1.73
N ARG A 67 1.52 13.50 -0.65
CA ARG A 67 1.64 14.86 -0.15
C ARG A 67 2.25 15.79 -1.19
N LYS A 68 3.31 15.38 -1.85
CA LYS A 68 3.99 16.17 -2.89
C LYS A 68 3.11 16.33 -4.14
N ALA A 69 2.45 15.27 -4.59
CA ALA A 69 1.69 15.27 -5.83
C ALA A 69 0.35 16.00 -5.73
N VAL A 70 -0.30 15.92 -4.56
CA VAL A 70 -1.75 16.18 -4.48
C VAL A 70 -2.17 17.05 -3.31
N MET A 71 -1.63 16.85 -2.09
CA MET A 71 -2.21 17.49 -0.90
C MET A 71 -2.12 19.01 -0.92
N GLN A 72 -1.10 19.59 -1.55
CA GLN A 72 -0.99 21.04 -1.71
C GLN A 72 -2.15 21.61 -2.56
N LYS A 73 -2.56 20.88 -3.61
CA LYS A 73 -3.66 21.30 -4.50
C LYS A 73 -5.04 21.12 -3.86
N ILE A 74 -5.23 20.02 -3.10
CA ILE A 74 -6.52 19.73 -2.43
C ILE A 74 -6.78 20.69 -1.25
N ARG A 75 -5.75 21.27 -0.65
CA ARG A 75 -5.90 22.25 0.44
C ARG A 75 -6.51 23.58 -0.01
N ASP A 76 -6.54 23.88 -1.31
CA ASP A 76 -7.22 25.05 -1.85
C ASP A 76 -8.74 24.97 -1.53
N PRO A 77 -9.32 25.99 -0.85
CA PRO A 77 -10.74 26.01 -0.50
C PRO A 77 -11.67 25.86 -1.72
N LYS A 78 -11.27 26.40 -2.88
CA LYS A 78 -12.02 26.28 -4.13
C LYS A 78 -12.07 24.83 -4.60
N ILE A 79 -10.95 24.12 -4.54
CA ILE A 79 -10.87 22.71 -4.92
C ILE A 79 -11.66 21.84 -3.94
N LYS A 80 -11.59 22.13 -2.62
CA LYS A 80 -12.41 21.43 -1.61
C LYS A 80 -13.91 21.58 -1.89
N LEU A 81 -14.36 22.77 -2.29
CA LEU A 81 -15.76 23.00 -2.64
C LEU A 81 -16.15 22.25 -3.90
N LEU A 82 -15.34 22.29 -4.94
CA LEU A 82 -15.56 21.58 -6.20
C LEU A 82 -15.57 20.03 -6.02
N LEU A 83 -14.75 19.48 -5.12
CA LEU A 83 -14.74 18.06 -4.81
C LEU A 83 -16.06 17.54 -4.22
N LYS A 84 -16.87 18.42 -3.60
CA LYS A 84 -18.19 18.08 -3.06
C LYS A 84 -19.28 18.02 -4.13
N THR A 85 -19.04 18.51 -5.34
CA THR A 85 -20.02 18.51 -6.42
C THR A 85 -20.06 17.14 -7.13
N PRO A 86 -21.24 16.59 -7.45
CA PRO A 86 -21.35 15.22 -7.98
C PRO A 86 -20.58 15.00 -9.28
N ILE A 87 -20.71 15.90 -10.25
CA ILE A 87 -20.13 15.71 -11.60
C ILE A 87 -18.69 16.23 -11.65
N VAL A 88 -18.47 17.50 -11.22
CA VAL A 88 -17.15 18.13 -11.28
C VAL A 88 -16.19 17.47 -10.29
N GLY A 89 -16.65 17.17 -9.08
CA GLY A 89 -15.88 16.48 -8.06
C GLY A 89 -15.39 15.12 -8.52
N ARG A 90 -16.25 14.34 -9.18
CA ARG A 90 -15.86 13.04 -9.76
C ARG A 90 -14.73 13.18 -10.79
N LYS A 91 -14.83 14.16 -11.71
CA LYS A 91 -13.78 14.41 -12.70
C LYS A 91 -12.46 14.85 -12.06
N ILE A 92 -12.54 15.68 -11.02
CA ILE A 92 -11.33 16.11 -10.27
C ILE A 92 -10.70 14.92 -9.55
N LYS A 93 -11.48 14.10 -8.85
CA LYS A 93 -10.99 12.86 -8.19
C LYS A 93 -10.28 11.94 -9.19
N GLN A 94 -10.86 11.71 -10.36
CA GLN A 94 -10.26 10.91 -11.42
C GLN A 94 -8.94 11.49 -11.92
N LYS A 95 -8.85 12.81 -12.14
CA LYS A 95 -7.59 13.47 -12.54
C LYS A 95 -6.51 13.36 -11.46
N ILE A 96 -6.89 13.49 -10.20
CA ILE A 96 -5.98 13.33 -9.07
C ILE A 96 -5.47 11.88 -8.99
N CYS A 97 -6.37 10.90 -9.06
CA CYS A 97 -6.03 9.49 -9.09
C CYS A 97 -5.07 9.17 -10.23
N GLN A 98 -5.38 9.63 -11.44
CA GLN A 98 -4.52 9.42 -12.61
C GLN A 98 -3.14 10.09 -12.44
N GLY A 99 -3.08 11.28 -11.84
CA GLY A 99 -1.82 11.95 -11.53
C GLY A 99 -0.94 11.15 -10.58
N ILE A 100 -1.53 10.57 -9.52
CA ILE A 100 -0.82 9.68 -8.59
C ILE A 100 -0.40 8.39 -9.31
N ARG A 101 -1.31 7.75 -10.06
CA ARG A 101 -0.99 6.55 -10.84
C ARG A 101 0.20 6.78 -11.78
N ASN A 102 0.21 7.89 -12.50
CA ASN A 102 1.32 8.23 -13.40
C ASN A 102 2.64 8.42 -12.65
N ALA A 103 2.62 9.01 -11.45
CA ALA A 103 3.80 9.16 -10.60
C ALA A 103 4.36 7.78 -10.15
N PHE A 104 3.50 6.78 -10.04
CA PHE A 104 3.88 5.39 -9.75
C PHE A 104 4.14 4.54 -11.03
N GLY A 105 4.38 5.17 -12.18
CA GLY A 105 4.68 4.48 -13.45
C GLY A 105 3.44 4.10 -14.28
N GLY A 106 2.24 4.26 -13.75
CA GLY A 106 0.96 4.15 -14.46
C GLY A 106 0.48 2.73 -14.80
N ASN A 107 1.29 1.70 -14.57
CA ASN A 107 1.01 0.33 -15.00
C ASN A 107 0.66 -0.65 -13.87
N PHE A 108 0.67 -0.21 -12.64
CA PHE A 108 0.47 -1.11 -11.50
C PHE A 108 -1.00 -1.53 -11.30
N TYR A 109 -1.18 -2.75 -10.85
CA TYR A 109 -2.46 -3.28 -10.39
C TYR A 109 -2.84 -2.70 -9.04
N GLU A 110 -1.92 -2.77 -8.06
CA GLU A 110 -2.12 -2.23 -6.72
C GLU A 110 -0.80 -1.82 -6.05
N VAL A 111 -0.93 -1.02 -4.99
CA VAL A 111 0.14 -0.71 -4.05
C VAL A 111 -0.20 -1.34 -2.70
N VAL A 112 0.65 -2.24 -2.24
CA VAL A 112 0.52 -2.89 -0.92
C VAL A 112 1.35 -2.10 0.09
N VAL A 113 0.71 -1.63 1.15
CA VAL A 113 1.34 -0.85 2.22
C VAL A 113 1.46 -1.70 3.47
N GLY A 114 2.67 -1.82 4.00
CA GLY A 114 2.93 -2.61 5.20
C GLY A 114 4.05 -2.05 6.07
N GLY A 115 4.28 -2.68 7.21
CA GLY A 115 5.35 -2.34 8.14
C GLY A 115 5.05 -1.21 9.14
N ALA A 116 4.01 -0.42 8.93
CA ALA A 116 3.49 0.58 9.88
C ALA A 116 2.07 1.01 9.49
N ALA A 117 1.39 1.70 10.40
CA ALA A 117 0.06 2.27 10.13
C ALA A 117 0.15 3.40 9.10
N LEU A 118 -0.74 3.38 8.11
CA LEU A 118 -0.89 4.47 7.14
C LEU A 118 -1.62 5.65 7.79
N ASN A 119 -1.19 6.87 7.47
CA ASN A 119 -1.87 8.08 7.96
C ASN A 119 -3.33 8.11 7.48
N GLN A 120 -4.28 8.21 8.40
CA GLN A 120 -5.71 8.12 8.13
C GLN A 120 -6.23 9.15 7.10
N GLU A 121 -5.68 10.38 7.10
CA GLU A 121 -6.05 11.40 6.11
C GLU A 121 -5.63 10.98 4.70
N VAL A 122 -4.44 10.38 4.56
CA VAL A 122 -3.93 9.88 3.29
C VAL A 122 -4.70 8.65 2.84
N GLU A 123 -4.98 7.74 3.74
CA GLU A 123 -5.76 6.52 3.48
C GLU A 123 -7.16 6.84 2.97
N THR A 124 -7.87 7.71 3.69
CA THR A 124 -9.21 8.18 3.30
C THR A 124 -9.19 8.86 1.93
N LEU A 125 -8.20 9.73 1.70
CA LEU A 125 -8.04 10.41 0.42
C LEU A 125 -7.84 9.42 -0.73
N LEU A 126 -6.93 8.47 -0.58
CA LEU A 126 -6.63 7.46 -1.61
C LEU A 126 -7.85 6.60 -1.93
N HIS A 127 -8.57 6.17 -0.91
CA HIS A 127 -9.83 5.44 -1.07
C HIS A 127 -10.88 6.28 -1.79
N ASP A 128 -11.09 7.53 -1.38
CA ASP A 128 -12.09 8.44 -1.94
C ASP A 128 -11.88 8.77 -3.42
N ILE A 129 -10.62 8.81 -3.87
CA ILE A 129 -10.28 9.04 -5.28
C ILE A 129 -10.24 7.77 -6.11
N GLY A 130 -10.42 6.60 -5.49
CA GLY A 130 -10.39 5.28 -6.16
C GLY A 130 -8.98 4.86 -6.58
N PHE A 131 -7.96 5.16 -5.77
CA PHE A 131 -6.60 4.70 -5.98
C PHE A 131 -6.47 3.24 -5.54
N ASN A 132 -5.80 2.42 -6.34
CA ASN A 132 -5.64 0.99 -6.07
C ASN A 132 -4.56 0.77 -5.02
N PHE A 133 -4.94 0.63 -3.77
CA PHE A 133 -4.03 0.32 -2.67
C PHE A 133 -4.71 -0.56 -1.62
N THR A 134 -3.91 -1.23 -0.85
CA THR A 134 -4.33 -1.98 0.34
C THR A 134 -3.32 -1.84 1.45
N VAL A 135 -3.75 -2.08 2.68
CA VAL A 135 -2.88 -2.11 3.87
C VAL A 135 -2.84 -3.53 4.40
N GLY A 136 -1.63 -4.07 4.56
CA GLY A 136 -1.41 -5.36 5.19
C GLY A 136 -0.83 -5.22 6.59
N TYR A 137 -1.16 -6.16 7.46
CA TYR A 137 -0.60 -6.28 8.80
C TYR A 137 0.20 -7.57 8.96
N GLY A 138 1.31 -7.48 9.65
CA GLY A 138 2.16 -8.62 9.90
C GLY A 138 3.24 -8.35 10.93
N ALA A 139 3.99 -9.39 11.26
CA ALA A 139 5.12 -9.36 12.19
C ALA A 139 6.23 -10.27 11.67
N THR A 140 7.48 -9.98 12.03
CA THR A 140 8.63 -10.80 11.65
C THR A 140 8.43 -12.26 12.06
N GLU A 141 7.87 -12.48 13.22
CA GLU A 141 7.56 -13.80 13.80
C GLU A 141 6.49 -14.56 13.01
N CYS A 142 5.81 -13.91 12.07
CA CYS A 142 4.76 -14.49 11.23
C CYS A 142 5.15 -14.58 9.74
N ALA A 143 6.39 -14.39 9.38
CA ALA A 143 7.07 -14.60 8.09
C ALA A 143 6.44 -13.91 6.83
N PRO A 144 6.03 -12.64 6.80
CA PRO A 144 5.61 -11.74 7.87
C PRO A 144 4.08 -11.59 7.99
N LEU A 145 3.26 -12.08 7.02
CA LEU A 145 1.90 -11.65 6.76
C LEU A 145 0.87 -12.34 7.67
N ILE A 146 0.07 -11.54 8.36
CA ILE A 146 -1.06 -11.99 9.18
C ILE A 146 -2.39 -11.68 8.47
N SER A 147 -2.54 -10.47 7.95
CA SER A 147 -3.77 -10.06 7.26
C SER A 147 -3.51 -9.12 6.09
N VAL A 148 -4.34 -9.22 5.06
CA VAL A 148 -4.38 -8.37 3.88
C VAL A 148 -5.72 -8.58 3.16
N GLU A 149 -6.14 -7.62 2.34
CA GLU A 149 -7.32 -7.73 1.47
C GLU A 149 -6.97 -7.19 0.08
N ASP A 150 -7.65 -7.65 -0.96
CA ASP A 150 -7.58 -7.07 -2.30
C ASP A 150 -8.08 -5.61 -2.25
N TRP A 151 -7.44 -4.70 -2.98
CA TRP A 151 -7.79 -3.28 -2.99
C TRP A 151 -9.26 -3.00 -3.33
N LYS A 152 -9.93 -3.90 -4.07
CA LYS A 152 -11.35 -3.77 -4.41
C LYS A 152 -12.30 -3.97 -3.24
N SER A 153 -11.85 -4.74 -2.25
CA SER A 153 -12.61 -5.09 -1.05
C SER A 153 -12.03 -4.43 0.21
N PHE A 154 -10.96 -3.66 0.05
CA PHE A 154 -10.29 -2.97 1.15
C PHE A 154 -11.18 -1.92 1.80
N ILE A 155 -11.22 -1.92 3.12
CA ILE A 155 -11.97 -0.97 3.94
C ILE A 155 -10.97 -0.09 4.69
N PRO A 156 -11.00 1.24 4.52
CA PRO A 156 -10.13 2.16 5.24
C PRO A 156 -10.20 1.98 6.77
N GLY A 157 -9.04 2.04 7.41
CA GLY A 157 -8.92 1.80 8.86
C GLY A 157 -8.83 0.32 9.23
N SER A 158 -8.88 -0.61 8.26
CA SER A 158 -8.63 -2.04 8.48
C SER A 158 -7.27 -2.46 7.95
N CYS A 159 -6.80 -3.63 8.37
CA CYS A 159 -5.63 -4.30 7.80
C CYS A 159 -6.03 -5.51 6.95
N GLY A 160 -7.27 -5.54 6.45
CA GLY A 160 -7.80 -6.63 5.66
C GLY A 160 -8.17 -7.88 6.46
N LYS A 161 -8.41 -8.97 5.75
CA LYS A 161 -8.77 -10.27 6.32
C LYS A 161 -7.55 -11.10 6.68
N VAL A 162 -7.69 -11.92 7.69
CA VAL A 162 -6.66 -12.91 8.07
C VAL A 162 -6.36 -13.82 6.87
N VAL A 163 -5.08 -14.03 6.58
CA VAL A 163 -4.68 -14.87 5.45
C VAL A 163 -5.01 -16.33 5.72
N LYS A 164 -5.15 -17.11 4.65
CA LYS A 164 -5.42 -18.55 4.75
C LYS A 164 -4.36 -19.26 5.59
N ARG A 165 -4.77 -20.26 6.39
CA ARG A 165 -3.93 -21.06 7.29
C ARG A 165 -3.42 -20.31 8.53
N MET A 166 -3.94 -19.12 8.79
CA MET A 166 -3.71 -18.37 10.00
C MET A 166 -5.01 -18.26 10.81
N GLU A 167 -4.88 -18.23 12.12
CA GLU A 167 -5.96 -17.95 13.06
C GLU A 167 -5.56 -16.75 13.90
N VAL A 168 -6.48 -15.83 14.10
CA VAL A 168 -6.27 -14.63 14.92
C VAL A 168 -7.38 -14.54 15.97
N LYS A 169 -6.99 -14.26 17.20
CA LYS A 169 -7.88 -13.95 18.31
C LYS A 169 -7.46 -12.63 18.93
N ILE A 170 -8.41 -11.77 19.21
CA ILE A 170 -8.18 -10.60 20.08
C ILE A 170 -8.49 -11.02 21.51
N ASP A 171 -7.50 -10.97 22.38
CA ASP A 171 -7.67 -11.30 23.79
C ASP A 171 -8.23 -10.10 24.53
N SER A 172 -9.55 -10.02 24.52
CA SER A 172 -10.34 -8.95 25.12
C SER A 172 -11.68 -9.50 25.61
N ARG A 173 -12.28 -8.84 26.60
CA ARG A 173 -13.64 -9.16 27.09
C ARG A 173 -14.71 -8.93 26.00
N ASN A 174 -14.51 -7.93 25.17
CA ASN A 174 -15.35 -7.64 24.00
C ASN A 174 -14.44 -7.17 22.86
N PRO A 175 -13.99 -8.08 21.98
CA PRO A 175 -13.01 -7.77 20.92
C PRO A 175 -13.55 -6.80 19.85
N TYR A 176 -14.85 -6.52 19.85
CA TYR A 176 -15.46 -5.55 18.91
C TYR A 176 -15.36 -4.10 19.41
N ASP A 177 -15.32 -3.89 20.73
CA ASP A 177 -15.40 -2.55 21.34
C ASP A 177 -14.20 -2.24 22.25
N ILE A 178 -13.51 -3.26 22.74
CA ILE A 178 -12.42 -3.11 23.70
C ILE A 178 -11.12 -3.65 23.08
N PRO A 179 -10.08 -2.80 22.92
CA PRO A 179 -8.79 -3.27 22.47
C PRO A 179 -8.21 -4.39 23.33
N GLY A 180 -7.50 -5.32 22.72
CA GLY A 180 -6.84 -6.44 23.38
C GLY A 180 -5.57 -6.87 22.66
N GLU A 181 -4.87 -7.82 23.23
CA GLU A 181 -3.70 -8.42 22.63
C GLU A 181 -4.09 -9.25 21.39
N ILE A 182 -3.29 -9.16 20.34
CA ILE A 182 -3.49 -9.95 19.12
C ILE A 182 -2.75 -11.27 19.27
N LEU A 183 -3.50 -12.36 19.42
CA LEU A 183 -2.96 -13.71 19.48
C LEU A 183 -3.05 -14.34 18.08
N VAL A 184 -1.94 -14.91 17.61
CA VAL A 184 -1.83 -15.46 16.26
C VAL A 184 -1.35 -16.90 16.32
N ARG A 185 -1.97 -17.78 15.53
CA ARG A 185 -1.55 -19.15 15.32
C ARG A 185 -1.58 -19.48 13.83
N GLY A 186 -0.54 -20.19 13.35
CA GLY A 186 -0.49 -20.60 11.96
C GLY A 186 0.83 -21.26 11.58
N GLN A 187 0.90 -21.78 10.34
CA GLN A 187 2.07 -22.51 9.85
C GLN A 187 3.29 -21.59 9.61
N ASN A 188 3.07 -20.29 9.49
CA ASN A 188 4.10 -19.28 9.28
C ASN A 188 4.51 -18.55 10.57
N VAL A 189 3.99 -18.96 11.72
CA VAL A 189 4.47 -18.48 13.03
C VAL A 189 5.69 -19.26 13.42
N MET A 190 6.80 -18.57 13.75
CA MET A 190 8.07 -19.19 14.15
C MET A 190 8.04 -19.75 15.57
#